data_415fa5842e98676351c650a1a987f915
#
_entry.id   415fa5842e98676351c650a1a987f915
#
_cell.length_a   1.000
_cell.length_b   1.000
_cell.length_c   1.000
_cell.angle_alpha   90.00
_cell.angle_beta   90.00
_cell.angle_gamma   90.00
#
_symmetry.space_group_name_H-M   'P 1'
#
loop_
_entity.id
_entity.type
_entity.pdbx_description
1 polymer ?
#
loop_
_entity_poly.entity_id
_entity_poly.type
_entity_poly.pdbx_seq_one_letter_code
_entity_poly.pdbx_strand_id
1 'polypeptide(L)'
;MMHLLQSSNRVALSFCNRKPISDSAKIKAAERAIAKRAPFHKQKNSVADAVLAEAFQEYRTEHHGSFESFRFVTHNVNDFSGTDHREPHADFADIFDGKVSMYFSSTSSAMEDLLDMEELRYEHEFSW
;
A
#
# COMPACT_ATOMS: atom_id res chain seq x y z
N MET A 1 8.56 -0.57 -6.99
CA MET A 1 8.92 0.55 -6.09
C MET A 1 7.72 0.89 -5.24
N MET A 2 7.89 0.91 -3.95
CA MET A 2 6.82 1.22 -3.00
C MET A 2 6.94 2.67 -2.56
N HIS A 3 5.87 3.43 -2.72
CA HIS A 3 5.76 4.80 -2.23
C HIS A 3 4.73 4.87 -1.13
N LEU A 4 5.06 5.49 0.00
CA LEU A 4 4.15 5.76 1.09
C LEU A 4 3.82 7.26 1.09
N LEU A 5 2.57 7.58 0.82
CA LEU A 5 2.05 8.94 0.85
C LEU A 5 1.19 9.11 2.10
N GLN A 6 1.43 10.16 2.83
CA GLN A 6 0.70 10.49 4.04
C GLN A 6 -0.20 11.69 3.86
N SER A 7 -1.40 11.63 4.45
CA SER A 7 -2.30 12.76 4.56
C SER A 7 -2.48 13.17 6.03
N SER A 8 -1.61 13.91 6.54
CA SER A 8 -1.78 14.79 7.68
C SER A 8 -0.87 15.96 7.39
N ASN A 9 -0.82 17.01 8.15
CA ASN A 9 0.01 18.19 7.88
C ASN A 9 1.47 17.90 7.47
N ARG A 10 1.79 16.65 7.21
CA ARG A 10 3.09 16.17 6.76
C ARG A 10 2.88 15.15 5.64
N VAL A 11 3.23 15.53 4.42
CA VAL A 11 3.39 14.56 3.35
C VAL A 11 4.80 14.01 3.44
N ALA A 12 4.93 12.73 3.76
CA ALA A 12 6.20 12.05 3.72
C ALA A 12 6.18 11.02 2.59
N LEU A 13 7.12 11.16 1.67
CA LEU A 13 7.42 10.12 0.69
C LEU A 13 8.49 9.22 1.29
N SER A 14 8.13 7.98 1.61
CA SER A 14 9.07 6.98 2.08
C SER A 14 9.31 5.94 1.00
N PHE A 15 10.56 5.70 0.68
CA PHE A 15 10.97 4.68 -0.27
C PHE A 15 11.43 3.44 0.51
N CYS A 16 10.88 2.29 0.15
CA CYS A 16 11.13 1.02 0.83
C CYS A 16 12.61 0.63 0.91
N ASN A 17 13.42 1.06 -0.05
CA ASN A 17 14.85 0.71 -0.12
C ASN A 17 15.73 1.40 0.94
N ARG A 18 15.16 2.27 1.77
CA ARG A 18 15.90 2.98 2.83
C ARG A 18 15.72 2.37 4.21
N LYS A 19 14.83 1.41 4.36
CA LYS A 19 14.57 0.73 5.63
C LYS A 19 14.89 -0.75 5.49
N PRO A 20 15.62 -1.36 6.45
CA PRO A 20 15.84 -2.80 6.44
C PRO A 20 14.52 -3.54 6.51
N ILE A 21 14.37 -4.58 5.70
CA ILE A 21 13.19 -5.43 5.74
C ILE A 21 13.31 -6.37 6.94
N SER A 22 12.26 -6.42 7.75
CA SER A 22 12.22 -7.26 8.95
C SER A 22 12.13 -8.74 8.62
N ASP A 23 12.57 -9.58 9.53
CA ASP A 23 12.40 -11.03 9.41
C ASP A 23 10.90 -11.41 9.42
N SER A 24 10.08 -10.69 10.17
CA SER A 24 8.63 -10.89 10.19
C SER A 24 7.99 -10.72 8.80
N ALA A 25 8.37 -9.68 8.07
CA ALA A 25 7.87 -9.46 6.70
C ALA A 25 8.30 -10.59 5.76
N LYS A 26 9.54 -11.07 5.89
CA LYS A 26 10.06 -12.19 5.10
C LYS A 26 9.30 -13.48 5.39
N ILE A 27 9.01 -13.76 6.65
CA ILE A 27 8.25 -14.95 7.08
C ILE A 27 6.83 -14.91 6.52
N LYS A 28 6.15 -13.78 6.63
CA LYS A 28 4.79 -13.60 6.08
C LYS A 28 4.75 -13.72 4.56
N ALA A 29 5.78 -13.24 3.88
CA ALA A 29 5.92 -13.43 2.43
C ALA A 29 6.07 -14.92 2.09
N ALA A 30 6.85 -15.67 2.85
CA ALA A 30 6.98 -17.11 2.68
C ALA A 30 5.65 -17.85 2.93
N GLU A 31 4.90 -17.44 3.93
CA GLU A 31 3.56 -17.98 4.21
C GLU A 31 2.60 -17.76 3.03
N ARG A 32 2.64 -16.57 2.38
CA ARG A 32 1.87 -16.32 1.15
C ARG A 32 2.26 -17.29 0.02
N ALA A 33 3.56 -17.54 -0.15
CA ALA A 33 4.05 -18.47 -1.15
C ALA A 33 3.55 -19.90 -0.91
N ILE A 34 3.63 -20.37 0.32
CA ILE A 34 3.17 -21.71 0.71
C ILE A 34 1.66 -21.86 0.47
N ALA A 35 0.88 -20.84 0.81
CA ALA A 35 -0.56 -20.83 0.64
C ALA A 35 -1.00 -20.48 -0.80
N LYS A 36 -0.08 -20.22 -1.71
CA LYS A 36 -0.34 -19.79 -3.09
C LYS A 36 -1.26 -18.55 -3.18
N ARG A 37 -1.16 -17.68 -2.19
CA ARG A 37 -1.87 -16.40 -2.18
C ARG A 37 -1.11 -15.37 -3.02
N ALA A 38 -1.83 -14.36 -3.53
CA ALA A 38 -1.18 -13.31 -4.28
C ALA A 38 0.00 -12.69 -3.48
N PRO A 39 1.09 -12.36 -4.15
CA PRO A 39 1.32 -12.35 -5.58
C PRO A 39 1.75 -13.69 -6.22
N PHE A 40 1.65 -14.79 -5.50
CA PHE A 40 2.08 -16.12 -5.95
C PHE A 40 0.99 -16.91 -6.69
N HIS A 41 -0.15 -16.31 -6.94
CA HIS A 41 -1.29 -16.96 -7.60
C HIS A 41 -1.05 -17.31 -9.08
N LYS A 42 -0.01 -16.75 -9.70
CA LYS A 42 0.32 -16.94 -11.12
C LYS A 42 1.55 -17.80 -11.37
N GLN A 43 1.96 -18.65 -10.43
CA GLN A 43 3.13 -19.54 -10.56
C GLN A 43 4.42 -18.81 -11.00
N LYS A 44 4.62 -17.61 -10.52
CA LYS A 44 5.75 -16.74 -10.83
C LYS A 44 6.55 -16.49 -9.56
N ASN A 45 7.85 -16.25 -9.70
CA ASN A 45 8.65 -15.85 -8.55
C ASN A 45 8.36 -14.40 -8.19
N SER A 46 7.49 -14.20 -7.21
CA SER A 46 7.03 -12.90 -6.74
C SER A 46 7.43 -12.63 -5.29
N VAL A 47 8.54 -13.22 -4.84
CA VAL A 47 9.00 -13.07 -3.45
C VAL A 47 9.25 -11.61 -3.08
N ALA A 48 9.90 -10.85 -3.96
CA ALA A 48 10.16 -9.44 -3.72
C ALA A 48 8.87 -8.64 -3.54
N ASP A 49 7.88 -8.89 -4.39
CA ASP A 49 6.57 -8.22 -4.31
C ASP A 49 5.84 -8.56 -3.01
N ALA A 50 5.88 -9.83 -2.61
CA ALA A 50 5.28 -10.27 -1.36
C ALA A 50 5.96 -9.62 -0.14
N VAL A 51 7.28 -9.53 -0.15
CA VAL A 51 8.04 -8.87 0.90
C VAL A 51 7.70 -7.38 0.98
N LEU A 52 7.55 -6.71 -0.16
CA LEU A 52 7.15 -5.30 -0.22
C LEU A 52 5.75 -5.09 0.36
N ALA A 53 4.79 -5.94 0.02
CA ALA A 53 3.43 -5.87 0.55
C ALA A 53 3.40 -6.04 2.07
N GLU A 54 4.13 -7.02 2.58
CA GLU A 54 4.20 -7.27 4.02
C GLU A 54 4.99 -6.17 4.76
N ALA A 55 6.02 -5.61 4.15
CA ALA A 55 6.75 -4.46 4.71
C ALA A 55 5.84 -3.22 4.80
N PHE A 56 4.98 -2.99 3.81
CA PHE A 56 3.97 -1.95 3.85
C PHE A 56 2.99 -2.17 5.02
N GLN A 57 2.51 -3.39 5.20
CA GLN A 57 1.63 -3.77 6.30
C GLN A 57 2.28 -3.47 7.66
N GLU A 58 3.53 -3.83 7.83
CA GLU A 58 4.31 -3.55 9.03
C GLU A 58 4.44 -2.05 9.30
N TYR A 59 4.79 -1.30 8.27
CA TYR A 59 4.93 0.15 8.36
C TYR A 59 3.62 0.80 8.79
N ARG A 60 2.52 0.40 8.18
CA ARG A 60 1.18 0.86 8.53
C ARG A 60 0.86 0.60 10.00
N THR A 61 1.17 -0.60 10.48
CA THR A 61 0.92 -1.00 11.87
C THR A 61 1.78 -0.20 12.85
N GLU A 62 3.06 -0.01 12.55
CA GLU A 62 3.99 0.74 13.39
C GLU A 62 3.63 2.22 13.50
N HIS A 63 3.10 2.80 12.44
CA HIS A 63 2.81 4.23 12.35
C HIS A 63 1.32 4.56 12.45
N HIS A 64 0.52 3.62 12.85
CA HIS A 64 -0.89 3.83 13.11
C HIS A 64 -1.02 4.93 14.19
N GLY A 65 -1.89 5.92 13.98
CA GLY A 65 -2.00 7.07 14.88
C GLY A 65 -1.06 8.24 14.55
N SER A 66 0.01 8.02 13.78
CA SER A 66 0.86 9.09 13.27
C SER A 66 0.34 9.66 11.95
N PHE A 67 -0.44 8.88 11.22
CA PHE A 67 -0.96 9.24 9.90
C PHE A 67 -2.39 8.77 9.73
N GLU A 68 -3.19 9.55 9.01
CA GLU A 68 -4.60 9.24 8.76
C GLU A 68 -4.77 8.13 7.73
N SER A 69 -3.87 8.06 6.76
CA SER A 69 -3.95 7.08 5.68
C SER A 69 -2.59 6.78 5.08
N PHE A 70 -2.53 5.62 4.41
CA PHE A 70 -1.34 5.13 3.74
C PHE A 70 -1.72 4.69 2.32
N ARG A 71 -0.86 4.93 1.35
CA ARG A 71 -1.08 4.58 -0.05
C ARG A 71 0.06 3.74 -0.58
N PHE A 72 -0.28 2.58 -1.08
CA PHE A 72 0.64 1.70 -1.79
C PHE A 72 0.42 1.89 -3.28
N VAL A 73 1.47 2.25 -4.00
CA VAL A 73 1.42 2.49 -5.44
C VAL A 73 2.33 1.50 -6.14
N THR A 74 1.80 0.78 -7.10
CA THR A 74 2.57 -0.16 -7.90
C THR A 74 2.11 -0.15 -9.35
N HIS A 75 3.04 -0.26 -10.28
CA HIS A 75 2.74 -0.46 -11.69
C HIS A 75 2.66 -1.95 -12.06
N ASN A 76 2.98 -2.84 -11.13
CA ASN A 76 2.94 -4.28 -11.34
C ASN A 76 1.52 -4.82 -11.13
N VAL A 77 0.60 -4.40 -11.99
CA VAL A 77 -0.82 -4.75 -11.90
C VAL A 77 -1.07 -6.25 -12.09
N ASN A 78 -0.18 -6.94 -12.79
CA ASN A 78 -0.33 -8.38 -13.02
C ASN A 78 -0.21 -9.20 -11.74
N ASP A 79 0.63 -8.78 -10.81
CA ASP A 79 0.89 -9.51 -9.57
C ASP A 79 0.05 -9.00 -8.39
N PHE A 80 -0.29 -7.71 -8.38
CA PHE A 80 -0.99 -7.09 -7.26
C PHE A 80 -2.48 -6.87 -7.48
N SER A 81 -2.91 -6.65 -8.72
CA SER A 81 -4.32 -6.35 -9.02
C SER A 81 -5.15 -7.60 -9.25
N GLY A 82 -6.45 -7.47 -9.04
CA GLY A 82 -7.43 -8.45 -9.42
C GLY A 82 -7.80 -8.33 -10.91
N THR A 83 -9.02 -8.70 -11.25
CA THR A 83 -9.55 -8.61 -12.62
C THR A 83 -9.63 -7.15 -13.08
N ASP A 84 -10.05 -6.25 -12.21
CA ASP A 84 -9.93 -4.82 -12.42
C ASP A 84 -8.54 -4.37 -11.98
N HIS A 85 -7.73 -3.85 -12.89
CA HIS A 85 -6.36 -3.44 -12.61
C HIS A 85 -6.27 -2.25 -11.64
N ARG A 86 -7.37 -1.58 -11.36
CA ARG A 86 -7.43 -0.48 -10.40
C ARG A 86 -7.63 -0.96 -8.96
N GLU A 87 -8.03 -2.20 -8.79
CA GLU A 87 -8.33 -2.79 -7.50
C GLU A 87 -7.30 -3.87 -7.13
N PRO A 88 -6.93 -3.98 -5.85
CA PRO A 88 -6.01 -5.02 -5.42
C PRO A 88 -6.66 -6.40 -5.55
N HIS A 89 -5.82 -7.42 -5.74
CA HIS A 89 -6.29 -8.81 -5.69
C HIS A 89 -6.90 -9.11 -4.32
N ALA A 90 -7.96 -9.92 -4.30
CA ALA A 90 -8.70 -10.25 -3.07
C ALA A 90 -7.81 -10.83 -1.95
N ASP A 91 -6.72 -11.50 -2.30
CA ASP A 91 -5.78 -12.05 -1.32
C ASP A 91 -5.02 -10.99 -0.52
N PHE A 92 -5.08 -9.72 -0.93
CA PHE A 92 -4.51 -8.58 -0.22
C PHE A 92 -5.52 -7.84 0.66
N ALA A 93 -6.70 -8.41 0.89
CA ALA A 93 -7.72 -7.78 1.73
C ALA A 93 -7.26 -7.55 3.18
N ASP A 94 -6.31 -8.35 3.65
CA ASP A 94 -5.66 -8.17 4.95
C ASP A 94 -4.73 -6.95 5.01
N ILE A 95 -4.28 -6.45 3.86
CA ILE A 95 -3.36 -5.32 3.75
C ILE A 95 -4.07 -4.04 3.32
N PHE A 96 -4.94 -4.12 2.31
CA PHE A 96 -5.62 -2.95 1.75
C PHE A 96 -7.11 -2.95 2.13
N ASP A 97 -7.48 -2.12 3.09
CA ASP A 97 -8.87 -1.99 3.55
C ASP A 97 -9.67 -0.94 2.75
N GLY A 98 -9.02 -0.18 1.90
CA GLY A 98 -9.65 0.86 1.10
C GLY A 98 -10.02 2.14 1.84
N LYS A 99 -9.68 2.24 3.13
CA LYS A 99 -9.98 3.39 3.98
C LYS A 99 -8.72 4.03 4.54
N VAL A 100 -7.99 3.30 5.34
CA VAL A 100 -6.73 3.74 5.95
C VAL A 100 -5.55 3.30 5.10
N SER A 101 -5.59 2.09 4.56
CA SER A 101 -4.57 1.59 3.66
C SER A 101 -5.16 1.36 2.27
N MET A 102 -4.67 2.11 1.30
CA MET A 102 -5.23 2.18 -0.04
C MET A 102 -4.24 1.70 -1.09
N TYR A 103 -4.78 1.12 -2.15
CA TYR A 103 -4.03 0.59 -3.27
C TYR A 103 -4.25 1.46 -4.51
N PHE A 104 -3.18 1.77 -5.23
CA PHE A 104 -3.23 2.50 -6.49
C PHE A 104 -2.32 1.84 -7.52
N SER A 105 -2.82 1.74 -8.75
CA SER A 105 -2.06 1.21 -9.88
C SER A 105 -1.27 2.29 -10.64
N SER A 106 -1.42 3.54 -10.26
CA SER A 106 -0.66 4.66 -10.84
C SER A 106 -0.37 5.73 -9.82
N THR A 107 0.77 6.40 -9.99
CA THR A 107 1.15 7.54 -9.17
C THR A 107 0.16 8.69 -9.33
N SER A 108 -0.32 8.93 -10.55
CA SER A 108 -1.31 10.00 -10.83
C SER A 108 -2.58 9.83 -10.01
N SER A 109 -3.15 8.62 -10.00
CA SER A 109 -4.37 8.33 -9.23
C SER A 109 -4.16 8.52 -7.74
N ALA A 110 -3.02 8.10 -7.21
CA ALA A 110 -2.68 8.29 -5.80
C ALA A 110 -2.54 9.77 -5.45
N MET A 111 -1.92 10.56 -6.32
CA MET A 111 -1.74 12.00 -6.11
C MET A 111 -3.08 12.73 -6.19
N GLU A 112 -3.94 12.39 -7.13
CA GLU A 112 -5.29 12.97 -7.24
C GLU A 112 -6.10 12.70 -5.97
N ASP A 113 -6.08 11.47 -5.47
CA ASP A 113 -6.79 11.11 -4.24
C ASP A 113 -6.26 11.90 -3.04
N LEU A 114 -4.95 12.06 -2.93
CA LEU A 114 -4.33 12.85 -1.86
C LEU A 114 -4.72 14.32 -1.92
N LEU A 115 -4.70 14.91 -3.13
CA LEU A 115 -5.07 16.30 -3.34
C LEU A 115 -6.56 16.55 -3.03
N ASP A 116 -7.43 15.64 -3.44
CA ASP A 116 -8.86 15.71 -3.13
C ASP A 116 -9.11 15.69 -1.62
N MET A 117 -8.39 14.86 -0.88
CA MET A 117 -8.47 14.81 0.58
C MET A 117 -8.00 16.11 1.24
N GLU A 118 -6.91 16.69 0.75
CA GLU A 118 -6.40 17.97 1.26
C GLU A 118 -7.38 19.11 0.99
N GLU A 119 -8.00 19.13 -0.18
CA GLU A 119 -9.03 20.12 -0.55
C GLU A 119 -10.25 20.01 0.36
N LEU A 120 -10.78 18.81 0.58
CA LEU A 120 -11.90 18.59 1.48
C LEU A 120 -11.58 19.01 2.92
N ARG A 121 -10.37 18.77 3.38
CA ARG A 121 -9.92 19.20 4.71
C ARG A 121 -9.91 20.73 4.79
N TYR A 122 -9.36 21.40 3.77
CA TYR A 122 -9.31 22.85 3.70
C TYR A 122 -10.72 23.45 3.75
N GLU A 123 -11.64 22.95 2.95
CA GLU A 123 -13.03 23.39 2.94
C GLU A 123 -13.69 23.20 4.31
N HIS A 124 -13.45 22.09 4.98
CA HIS A 124 -14.01 21.81 6.31
C HIS A 124 -13.45 22.75 7.39
N GLU A 125 -12.15 23.04 7.37
CA GLU A 125 -11.50 23.93 8.33
C GLU A 125 -11.92 25.38 8.17
N PHE A 126 -12.25 25.82 6.97
CA PHE A 126 -12.58 27.21 6.63
C PHE A 126 -14.06 27.43 6.28
N SER A 127 -14.91 26.42 6.43
CA SER A 127 -16.36 26.59 6.29
C SER A 127 -16.97 26.99 7.64
N TRP A 128 -17.60 28.14 7.65
CA TRP A 128 -18.40 28.65 8.79
C TRP A 128 -19.85 28.73 8.44
#